data_278df395641f9d7184e7bddfada8b407
#
_entry.id   278df395641f9d7184e7bddfada8b407
#
_cell.length_a   1.000
_cell.length_b   1.000
_cell.length_c   1.000
_cell.angle_alpha   90.00
_cell.angle_beta   90.00
_cell.angle_gamma   90.00
#
_symmetry.space_group_name_H-M   'P 1'
#
loop_
_entity.id
_entity.type
_entity.pdbx_description
1 polymer ?
#
loop_
_entity_poly.entity_id
_entity_poly.type
_entity_poly.pdbx_seq_one_letter_code
_entity_poly.pdbx_strand_id
1 'polypeptide(L)'
;MEVLTSILNFFDTVLWSSPLIYISIFVGLLYTVGLKGFQIRYLKQMVNSVFEKSADSESSTSFEAFALTVAARVGTGNIVGVATAIAAGGPGAVFWMWVMAILGAATSFAENTLAQVYKEKVDGMYRGGTSFFVKKGLGLGWFGTVFAFCSLLNCGILHTTQPNSIADAMYNAFGVPHWIVGVIMVIIAAIIISGGLKSIIRFTSKIVPIMCLLYLGVTLIVLGVNITKIPAVFALIFKSAFGKDAIFGGMVGSAIAYGIKRGVYSSEAGMGTTPQAAAIAGVSHPAKVGLTQALSVYVDTLLVCTATALMILLAGTYNVTDAAGSVLYEGISGVNAGVGFTQGALDSVIHGFGYPMIAVMLALFSFTTLVGCFNISESDLIYMFKGYSKSKTAQILFKIWFLIPIFIGCISSTEFAWLCADIGTGASCWVTLIAVIFMFPIVRKVWNDYEKQFKDGKDPIFRPDNCGIKNADLWNEIANEYEKKLKEEDDRIPIWYAVVLLLG
;
A
#
# COMPACT_ATOMS: atom_id res chain seq x y z
N MET A 1 7.96 -18.11 -25.43
CA MET A 1 7.53 -16.79 -24.89
C MET A 1 6.08 -16.53 -25.23
N GLU A 2 5.65 -16.55 -26.49
CA GLU A 2 4.26 -16.24 -26.90
C GLU A 2 3.17 -17.04 -26.16
N VAL A 3 3.36 -18.36 -26.03
CA VAL A 3 2.40 -19.24 -25.32
C VAL A 3 2.29 -18.85 -23.84
N LEU A 4 3.41 -18.55 -23.19
CA LEU A 4 3.42 -18.12 -21.79
C LEU A 4 2.71 -16.78 -21.62
N THR A 5 3.00 -15.80 -22.46
CA THR A 5 2.35 -14.48 -22.44
C THR A 5 0.85 -14.60 -22.71
N SER A 6 0.42 -15.49 -23.63
CA SER A 6 -1.02 -15.73 -23.89
C SER A 6 -1.73 -16.32 -22.67
N ILE A 7 -1.10 -17.28 -21.98
CA ILE A 7 -1.65 -17.86 -20.74
C ILE A 7 -1.78 -16.77 -19.64
N LEU A 8 -0.74 -15.97 -19.45
CA LEU A 8 -0.75 -14.92 -18.46
C LEU A 8 -1.80 -13.86 -18.77
N ASN A 9 -1.94 -13.42 -20.03
CA ASN A 9 -2.98 -12.50 -20.47
C ASN A 9 -4.39 -13.05 -20.21
N PHE A 10 -4.62 -14.34 -20.40
CA PHE A 10 -5.87 -14.98 -20.05
C PHE A 10 -6.17 -14.84 -18.55
N PHE A 11 -5.21 -15.14 -17.69
CA PHE A 11 -5.37 -14.99 -16.24
C PHE A 11 -5.60 -13.53 -15.83
N ASP A 12 -4.85 -12.57 -16.38
CA ASP A 12 -5.06 -11.15 -16.11
C ASP A 12 -6.49 -10.72 -16.48
N THR A 13 -6.96 -11.10 -17.67
CA THR A 13 -8.31 -10.77 -18.15
C THR A 13 -9.40 -11.35 -17.24
N VAL A 14 -9.23 -12.59 -16.78
CA VAL A 14 -10.18 -13.24 -15.86
C VAL A 14 -10.17 -12.59 -14.48
N LEU A 15 -8.99 -12.34 -13.94
CA LEU A 15 -8.83 -11.78 -12.59
C LEU A 15 -9.30 -10.33 -12.51
N TRP A 16 -8.96 -9.50 -13.52
CA TRP A 16 -9.38 -8.09 -13.58
C TRP A 16 -10.64 -7.86 -14.40
N SER A 17 -11.46 -8.88 -14.51
CA SER A 17 -12.80 -8.74 -15.09
C SER A 17 -13.67 -7.73 -14.31
N SER A 18 -14.71 -7.23 -14.95
CA SER A 18 -15.61 -6.22 -14.35
C SER A 18 -16.12 -6.56 -12.95
N PRO A 19 -16.39 -7.83 -12.58
CA PRO A 19 -16.77 -8.20 -11.22
C PRO A 19 -15.74 -7.80 -10.14
N LEU A 20 -14.43 -7.88 -10.38
CA LEU A 20 -13.43 -7.45 -9.39
C LEU A 20 -13.49 -5.93 -9.16
N ILE A 21 -13.70 -5.16 -10.21
CA ILE A 21 -13.87 -3.71 -10.13
C ILE A 21 -15.10 -3.37 -9.28
N TYR A 22 -16.23 -4.02 -9.56
CA TYR A 22 -17.48 -3.78 -8.82
C TYR A 22 -17.40 -4.21 -7.37
N ILE A 23 -16.79 -5.36 -7.05
CA ILE A 23 -16.64 -5.80 -5.67
C ILE A 23 -15.70 -4.90 -4.87
N SER A 24 -14.64 -4.35 -5.50
CA SER A 24 -13.73 -3.39 -4.86
C SER A 24 -14.46 -2.09 -4.47
N ILE A 25 -15.27 -1.55 -5.38
CA ILE A 25 -16.13 -0.38 -5.11
C ILE A 25 -17.16 -0.72 -4.04
N PHE A 26 -17.83 -1.86 -4.15
CA PHE A 26 -18.86 -2.30 -3.21
C PHE A 26 -18.32 -2.41 -1.79
N VAL A 27 -17.15 -3.04 -1.59
CA VAL A 27 -16.53 -3.18 -0.27
C VAL A 27 -16.18 -1.81 0.31
N GLY A 28 -15.57 -0.94 -0.51
CA GLY A 28 -15.30 0.44 -0.08
C GLY A 28 -16.55 1.20 0.34
N LEU A 29 -17.65 1.07 -0.41
CA LEU A 29 -18.94 1.67 -0.07
C LEU A 29 -19.56 1.03 1.18
N LEU A 30 -19.52 -0.31 1.30
CA LEU A 30 -20.04 -1.05 2.46
C LEU A 30 -19.42 -0.52 3.76
N TYR A 31 -18.11 -0.38 3.81
CA TYR A 31 -17.42 0.13 4.99
C TYR A 31 -17.58 1.64 5.16
N THR A 32 -17.58 2.41 4.09
CA THR A 32 -17.84 3.87 4.16
C THR A 32 -19.20 4.16 4.77
N VAL A 33 -20.25 3.53 4.25
CA VAL A 33 -21.64 3.73 4.73
C VAL A 33 -21.85 3.07 6.09
N GLY A 34 -21.38 1.84 6.25
CA GLY A 34 -21.56 1.06 7.47
C GLY A 34 -20.86 1.63 8.70
N LEU A 35 -19.75 2.35 8.51
CA LEU A 35 -19.00 3.06 9.55
C LEU A 35 -19.20 4.59 9.48
N LYS A 36 -20.25 5.04 8.80
CA LYS A 36 -20.72 6.45 8.75
C LYS A 36 -19.64 7.43 8.26
N GLY A 37 -18.86 7.07 7.23
CA GLY A 37 -17.85 7.94 6.64
C GLY A 37 -16.71 8.32 7.59
N PHE A 38 -16.30 7.39 8.46
CA PHE A 38 -15.26 7.61 9.47
C PHE A 38 -13.96 8.14 8.85
N GLN A 39 -13.60 7.68 7.66
CA GLN A 39 -12.37 8.04 6.95
C GLN A 39 -12.28 9.56 6.62
N ILE A 40 -13.39 10.27 6.65
CA ILE A 40 -13.43 11.75 6.52
C ILE A 40 -13.55 12.40 7.90
N ARG A 41 -14.42 11.84 8.78
CA ARG A 41 -14.75 12.42 10.07
C ARG A 41 -13.61 12.35 11.09
N TYR A 42 -12.73 11.35 10.98
CA TYR A 42 -11.67 11.06 11.95
C TYR A 42 -10.26 11.32 11.39
N LEU A 43 -10.11 12.20 10.37
CA LEU A 43 -8.81 12.54 9.79
C LEU A 43 -7.77 12.97 10.84
N LYS A 44 -8.15 13.84 11.76
CA LYS A 44 -7.27 14.27 12.87
C LYS A 44 -6.80 13.07 13.70
N GLN A 45 -7.74 12.16 14.00
CA GLN A 45 -7.43 10.97 14.79
C GLN A 45 -6.55 9.98 14.05
N MET A 46 -6.69 9.86 12.71
CA MET A 46 -5.79 9.07 11.89
C MET A 46 -4.34 9.54 12.03
N VAL A 47 -4.12 10.86 11.96
CA VAL A 47 -2.78 11.45 12.14
C VAL A 47 -2.27 11.22 13.56
N ASN A 48 -3.08 11.47 14.58
CA ASN A 48 -2.68 11.28 15.98
C ASN A 48 -2.29 9.84 16.27
N SER A 49 -3.02 8.87 15.73
CA SER A 49 -2.76 7.43 15.94
C SER A 49 -1.43 6.96 15.35
N VAL A 50 -0.86 7.66 14.37
CA VAL A 50 0.48 7.35 13.83
C VAL A 50 1.57 7.55 14.89
N PHE A 51 1.42 8.57 15.74
CA PHE A 51 2.44 8.94 16.73
C PHE A 51 2.19 8.33 18.11
N GLU A 52 1.26 7.39 18.21
CA GLU A 52 0.99 6.70 19.47
C GLU A 52 2.16 5.83 19.90
N LYS A 53 2.51 5.94 21.17
CA LYS A 53 3.58 5.14 21.78
C LYS A 53 3.09 3.72 22.06
N SER A 54 3.93 2.73 21.80
CA SER A 54 3.64 1.36 22.20
C SER A 54 3.69 1.21 23.75
N ALA A 55 2.76 0.43 24.28
CA ALA A 55 2.81 0.04 25.68
C ALA A 55 3.90 -1.03 25.96
N ASP A 56 4.14 -1.91 25.00
CA ASP A 56 5.14 -2.94 25.07
C ASP A 56 6.45 -2.44 24.44
N SER A 57 7.54 -2.44 25.20
CA SER A 57 8.87 -2.01 24.72
C SER A 57 9.48 -2.97 23.69
N GLU A 58 8.96 -4.19 23.59
CA GLU A 58 9.42 -5.20 22.64
C GLU A 58 8.65 -5.16 21.31
N SER A 59 7.45 -4.54 21.27
CA SER A 59 6.65 -4.42 20.08
C SER A 59 6.98 -3.17 19.26
N SER A 60 6.67 -3.21 17.96
CA SER A 60 6.82 -2.06 17.08
C SER A 60 5.82 -0.96 17.42
N THR A 61 6.25 0.28 17.27
CA THR A 61 5.39 1.46 17.43
C THR A 61 4.38 1.57 16.28
N SER A 62 3.32 2.35 16.50
CA SER A 62 2.35 2.68 15.46
C SER A 62 3.02 3.32 14.23
N PHE A 63 4.01 4.21 14.45
CA PHE A 63 4.79 4.83 13.39
C PHE A 63 5.63 3.83 12.59
N GLU A 64 6.29 2.87 13.25
CA GLU A 64 7.08 1.84 12.57
C GLU A 64 6.21 0.94 11.69
N ALA A 65 5.03 0.53 12.16
CA ALA A 65 4.08 -0.24 11.39
C ALA A 65 3.51 0.60 10.22
N PHE A 66 3.21 1.88 10.45
CA PHE A 66 2.80 2.82 9.41
C PHE A 66 3.88 2.98 8.34
N ALA A 67 5.13 3.21 8.74
CA ALA A 67 6.25 3.36 7.83
C ALA A 67 6.51 2.08 7.02
N LEU A 68 6.41 0.90 7.64
CA LEU A 68 6.55 -0.38 6.93
C LEU A 68 5.44 -0.56 5.89
N THR A 69 4.21 -0.17 6.21
CA THR A 69 3.09 -0.24 5.25
C THR A 69 3.23 0.78 4.14
N VAL A 70 3.61 2.03 4.46
CA VAL A 70 3.88 3.05 3.42
C VAL A 70 5.04 2.62 2.53
N ALA A 71 6.07 1.96 3.08
CA ALA A 71 7.16 1.37 2.30
C ALA A 71 6.67 0.33 1.29
N ALA A 72 5.71 -0.51 1.66
CA ALA A 72 5.12 -1.49 0.77
C ALA A 72 4.29 -0.83 -0.34
N ARG A 73 3.50 0.19 0.00
CA ARG A 73 2.58 0.90 -0.92
C ARG A 73 3.31 1.85 -1.87
N VAL A 74 4.12 2.77 -1.33
CA VAL A 74 4.77 3.83 -2.13
C VAL A 74 5.95 3.25 -2.90
N GLY A 75 5.69 2.86 -4.13
CA GLY A 75 6.62 2.19 -5.02
C GLY A 75 6.41 2.56 -6.48
N THR A 76 6.62 1.59 -7.36
CA THR A 76 6.41 1.74 -8.80
C THR A 76 4.97 2.17 -9.14
N GLY A 77 3.98 1.75 -8.36
CA GLY A 77 2.56 2.10 -8.55
C GLY A 77 2.32 3.61 -8.59
N ASN A 78 3.01 4.36 -7.76
CA ASN A 78 2.84 5.81 -7.64
C ASN A 78 3.46 6.61 -8.79
N ILE A 79 4.45 6.08 -9.48
CA ILE A 79 5.15 6.76 -10.58
C ILE A 79 4.76 6.12 -11.91
N VAL A 80 5.10 4.87 -12.11
CA VAL A 80 4.85 4.14 -13.37
C VAL A 80 3.38 3.72 -13.49
N GLY A 81 2.74 3.31 -12.38
CA GLY A 81 1.33 2.97 -12.34
C GLY A 81 0.43 4.13 -12.73
N VAL A 82 0.73 5.34 -12.25
CA VAL A 82 0.01 6.57 -12.63
C VAL A 82 0.22 6.89 -14.12
N ALA A 83 1.46 6.78 -14.60
CA ALA A 83 1.77 7.00 -16.02
C ALA A 83 1.01 6.02 -16.93
N THR A 84 0.96 4.73 -16.57
CA THR A 84 0.21 3.70 -17.30
C THR A 84 -1.31 3.90 -17.21
N ALA A 85 -1.82 4.38 -16.07
CA ALA A 85 -3.24 4.75 -15.94
C ALA A 85 -3.63 5.89 -16.90
N ILE A 86 -2.80 6.93 -16.99
CA ILE A 86 -3.00 8.05 -17.91
C ILE A 86 -2.88 7.57 -19.36
N ALA A 87 -1.92 6.72 -19.69
CA ALA A 87 -1.72 6.24 -21.05
C ALA A 87 -2.90 5.41 -21.59
N ALA A 88 -3.46 4.54 -20.76
CA ALA A 88 -4.53 3.62 -21.16
C ALA A 88 -5.95 4.11 -20.84
N GLY A 89 -6.10 4.99 -19.85
CA GLY A 89 -7.39 5.51 -19.40
C GLY A 89 -7.58 7.00 -19.65
N GLY A 90 -6.58 7.69 -20.20
CA GLY A 90 -6.57 9.15 -20.35
C GLY A 90 -6.46 9.87 -19.00
N PRO A 91 -6.44 11.23 -19.00
CA PRO A 91 -6.37 12.03 -17.78
C PRO A 91 -7.50 11.75 -16.79
N GLY A 92 -8.66 11.28 -17.26
CA GLY A 92 -9.82 10.90 -16.44
C GLY A 92 -9.54 9.74 -15.46
N ALA A 93 -8.58 8.87 -15.74
CA ALA A 93 -8.19 7.78 -14.84
C ALA A 93 -7.74 8.30 -13.48
N VAL A 94 -7.12 9.48 -13.40
CA VAL A 94 -6.67 10.10 -12.15
C VAL A 94 -7.84 10.37 -11.21
N PHE A 95 -8.98 10.84 -11.72
CA PHE A 95 -10.19 11.03 -10.92
C PHE A 95 -10.67 9.72 -10.29
N TRP A 96 -10.68 8.63 -11.06
CA TRP A 96 -11.12 7.33 -10.56
C TRP A 96 -10.11 6.71 -9.58
N MET A 97 -8.81 7.05 -9.69
CA MET A 97 -7.84 6.74 -8.64
C MET A 97 -8.18 7.48 -7.33
N TRP A 98 -8.59 8.75 -7.37
CA TRP A 98 -9.03 9.47 -6.16
C TRP A 98 -10.28 8.86 -5.52
N VAL A 99 -11.27 8.48 -6.35
CA VAL A 99 -12.46 7.76 -5.86
C VAL A 99 -12.04 6.47 -5.16
N MET A 100 -11.12 5.72 -5.79
CA MET A 100 -10.62 4.47 -5.21
C MET A 100 -9.80 4.69 -3.94
N ALA A 101 -9.07 5.79 -3.82
CA ALA A 101 -8.35 6.15 -2.59
C ALA A 101 -9.30 6.40 -1.41
N ILE A 102 -10.42 7.12 -1.65
CA ILE A 102 -11.41 7.39 -0.60
C ILE A 102 -12.12 6.11 -0.16
N LEU A 103 -12.56 5.30 -1.11
CA LEU A 103 -13.22 4.02 -0.82
C LEU A 103 -12.23 2.99 -0.27
N GLY A 104 -11.04 2.92 -0.84
CA GLY A 104 -9.98 2.02 -0.42
C GLY A 104 -9.47 2.31 0.99
N ALA A 105 -9.51 3.57 1.46
CA ALA A 105 -9.17 3.89 2.85
C ALA A 105 -10.11 3.18 3.84
N ALA A 106 -11.39 3.03 3.51
CA ALA A 106 -12.34 2.29 4.33
C ALA A 106 -12.09 0.78 4.27
N THR A 107 -11.74 0.25 3.10
CA THR A 107 -11.34 -1.16 2.94
C THR A 107 -10.06 -1.45 3.71
N SER A 108 -9.06 -0.60 3.59
CA SER A 108 -7.78 -0.71 4.29
C SER A 108 -7.95 -0.65 5.80
N PHE A 109 -8.81 0.24 6.31
CA PHE A 109 -9.18 0.24 7.73
C PHE A 109 -9.68 -1.13 8.18
N ALA A 110 -10.58 -1.72 7.40
CA ALA A 110 -11.22 -2.99 7.75
C ALA A 110 -10.21 -4.13 7.83
N GLU A 111 -9.44 -4.35 6.75
CA GLU A 111 -8.48 -5.45 6.67
C GLU A 111 -7.38 -5.34 7.74
N ASN A 112 -6.88 -4.14 8.00
CA ASN A 112 -5.82 -3.92 8.97
C ASN A 112 -6.34 -3.96 10.43
N THR A 113 -7.57 -3.52 10.70
CA THR A 113 -8.23 -3.72 11.98
C THR A 113 -8.41 -5.21 12.28
N LEU A 114 -8.85 -6.00 11.28
CA LEU A 114 -9.00 -7.45 11.42
C LEU A 114 -7.65 -8.14 11.67
N ALA A 115 -6.58 -7.71 10.99
CA ALA A 115 -5.24 -8.25 11.22
C ALA A 115 -4.77 -8.02 12.65
N GLN A 116 -5.07 -6.87 13.21
CA GLN A 116 -4.79 -6.56 14.61
C GLN A 116 -5.63 -7.40 15.57
N VAL A 117 -6.95 -7.55 15.33
CA VAL A 117 -7.85 -8.35 16.19
C VAL A 117 -7.36 -9.79 16.31
N TYR A 118 -6.88 -10.38 15.21
CA TYR A 118 -6.52 -11.80 15.14
C TYR A 118 -5.02 -12.08 15.08
N LYS A 119 -4.18 -11.10 15.46
CA LYS A 119 -2.72 -11.30 15.52
C LYS A 119 -2.33 -12.34 16.57
N GLU A 120 -1.14 -12.90 16.40
CA GLU A 120 -0.51 -13.88 17.28
C GLU A 120 0.88 -13.41 17.68
N LYS A 121 1.40 -13.93 18.79
CA LYS A 121 2.81 -13.75 19.19
C LYS A 121 3.60 -14.97 18.70
N VAL A 122 4.52 -14.77 17.76
CA VAL A 122 5.40 -15.80 17.20
C VAL A 122 6.84 -15.37 17.42
N ASP A 123 7.62 -16.19 18.13
CA ASP A 123 9.02 -15.90 18.48
C ASP A 123 9.22 -14.50 19.11
N GLY A 124 8.31 -14.11 20.01
CA GLY A 124 8.35 -12.84 20.73
C GLY A 124 7.84 -11.63 19.93
N MET A 125 7.51 -11.77 18.66
CA MET A 125 7.01 -10.68 17.81
C MET A 125 5.53 -10.87 17.42
N TYR A 126 4.79 -9.78 17.26
CA TYR A 126 3.45 -9.85 16.73
C TYR A 126 3.48 -10.19 15.24
N ARG A 127 2.66 -11.16 14.86
CA ARG A 127 2.41 -11.59 13.49
C ARG A 127 0.91 -11.71 13.25
N GLY A 128 0.48 -11.34 12.08
CA GLY A 128 -0.92 -11.40 11.68
C GLY A 128 -1.05 -11.17 10.17
N GLY A 129 -2.25 -10.90 9.73
CA GLY A 129 -2.54 -10.68 8.33
C GLY A 129 -3.81 -11.36 7.90
N THR A 130 -4.09 -11.30 6.60
CA THR A 130 -5.34 -11.82 6.03
C THR A 130 -5.52 -13.31 6.29
N SER A 131 -4.48 -14.11 6.15
CA SER A 131 -4.52 -15.55 6.44
C SER A 131 -4.96 -15.83 7.88
N PHE A 132 -4.45 -15.05 8.84
CA PHE A 132 -4.73 -15.23 10.27
C PHE A 132 -6.17 -14.85 10.60
N PHE A 133 -6.67 -13.70 10.11
CA PHE A 133 -8.04 -13.30 10.44
C PHE A 133 -9.09 -14.16 9.71
N VAL A 134 -8.81 -14.66 8.51
CA VAL A 134 -9.67 -15.61 7.81
C VAL A 134 -9.79 -16.90 8.60
N LYS A 135 -8.67 -17.45 9.09
CA LYS A 135 -8.66 -18.66 9.89
C LYS A 135 -9.39 -18.50 11.21
N LYS A 136 -9.07 -17.46 11.98
CA LYS A 136 -9.60 -17.27 13.33
C LYS A 136 -11.01 -16.67 13.34
N GLY A 137 -11.26 -15.71 12.45
CA GLY A 137 -12.52 -14.96 12.41
C GLY A 137 -13.63 -15.68 11.66
N LEU A 138 -13.32 -16.33 10.54
CA LEU A 138 -14.29 -17.10 9.75
C LEU A 138 -14.26 -18.61 10.04
N GLY A 139 -13.22 -19.11 10.71
CA GLY A 139 -13.03 -20.54 10.90
C GLY A 139 -12.57 -21.29 9.65
N LEU A 140 -12.24 -20.57 8.56
CA LEU A 140 -11.92 -21.12 7.24
C LEU A 140 -10.40 -21.20 7.03
N GLY A 141 -9.73 -22.12 7.74
CA GLY A 141 -8.27 -22.25 7.65
C GLY A 141 -7.76 -22.54 6.23
N TRP A 142 -8.48 -23.33 5.44
CA TRP A 142 -8.14 -23.61 4.04
C TRP A 142 -8.17 -22.35 3.18
N PHE A 143 -9.16 -21.46 3.39
CA PHE A 143 -9.29 -20.21 2.63
C PHE A 143 -8.17 -19.22 3.01
N GLY A 144 -7.76 -19.21 4.30
CA GLY A 144 -6.56 -18.50 4.74
C GLY A 144 -5.29 -19.01 4.08
N THR A 145 -5.17 -20.34 3.83
CA THR A 145 -4.04 -20.91 3.10
C THR A 145 -4.07 -20.53 1.61
N VAL A 146 -5.24 -20.48 0.98
CA VAL A 146 -5.39 -19.96 -0.39
C VAL A 146 -4.92 -18.52 -0.47
N PHE A 147 -5.31 -17.67 0.50
CA PHE A 147 -4.80 -16.29 0.55
C PHE A 147 -3.27 -16.27 0.68
N ALA A 148 -2.70 -17.01 1.64
CA ALA A 148 -1.25 -17.04 1.85
C ALA A 148 -0.49 -17.46 0.59
N PHE A 149 -1.04 -18.39 -0.18
CA PHE A 149 -0.48 -18.80 -1.47
C PHE A 149 -0.57 -17.68 -2.52
N CYS A 150 -1.73 -17.03 -2.67
CA CYS A 150 -1.89 -15.89 -3.60
C CYS A 150 -0.98 -14.72 -3.23
N SER A 151 -0.86 -14.41 -1.95
CA SER A 151 0.01 -13.35 -1.43
C SER A 151 1.49 -13.67 -1.62
N LEU A 152 1.89 -14.91 -1.37
CA LEU A 152 3.25 -15.39 -1.64
C LEU A 152 3.56 -15.37 -3.15
N LEU A 153 2.59 -15.73 -3.99
CA LEU A 153 2.73 -15.61 -5.44
C LEU A 153 2.94 -14.13 -5.84
N ASN A 154 2.14 -13.22 -5.33
CA ASN A 154 2.22 -11.79 -5.60
C ASN A 154 3.54 -11.17 -5.11
N CYS A 155 3.77 -11.22 -3.79
CA CYS A 155 4.90 -10.55 -3.14
C CYS A 155 6.20 -11.36 -3.16
N GLY A 156 6.13 -12.70 -3.25
CA GLY A 156 7.31 -13.58 -3.19
C GLY A 156 7.84 -14.04 -4.53
N ILE A 157 7.02 -14.03 -5.59
CA ILE A 157 7.37 -14.58 -6.91
C ILE A 157 7.18 -13.57 -8.04
N LEU A 158 6.03 -12.88 -8.08
CA LEU A 158 5.65 -12.01 -9.20
C LEU A 158 5.96 -10.52 -8.96
N HIS A 159 6.79 -10.18 -7.98
CA HIS A 159 7.16 -8.79 -7.66
C HIS A 159 8.19 -8.19 -8.63
N THR A 160 8.08 -8.53 -9.90
CA THR A 160 9.03 -8.15 -10.98
C THR A 160 8.94 -6.69 -11.41
N THR A 161 7.80 -6.02 -11.19
CA THR A 161 7.62 -4.62 -11.60
C THR A 161 8.52 -3.63 -10.89
N GLN A 162 8.78 -3.84 -9.59
CA GLN A 162 9.64 -2.94 -8.83
C GLN A 162 11.06 -2.91 -9.39
N PRO A 163 11.77 -4.06 -9.53
CA PRO A 163 13.11 -4.08 -10.08
C PRO A 163 13.16 -3.69 -11.57
N ASN A 164 12.15 -4.06 -12.37
CA ASN A 164 12.06 -3.65 -13.76
C ASN A 164 12.05 -2.13 -13.91
N SER A 165 11.18 -1.46 -13.17
CA SER A 165 11.04 0.00 -13.24
C SER A 165 12.29 0.75 -12.78
N ILE A 166 13.03 0.21 -11.78
CA ILE A 166 14.33 0.75 -11.39
C ILE A 166 15.32 0.61 -12.52
N ALA A 167 15.38 -0.57 -13.16
CA ALA A 167 16.32 -0.84 -14.24
C ALA A 167 16.05 0.08 -15.45
N ASP A 168 14.79 0.25 -15.85
CA ASP A 168 14.39 1.17 -16.92
C ASP A 168 14.75 2.63 -16.58
N ALA A 169 14.47 3.07 -15.34
CA ALA A 169 14.79 4.43 -14.92
C ALA A 169 16.30 4.72 -14.93
N MET A 170 17.10 3.75 -14.47
CA MET A 170 18.57 3.86 -14.46
C MET A 170 19.17 3.80 -15.88
N TYR A 171 18.58 2.98 -16.76
CA TYR A 171 18.96 2.96 -18.16
C TYR A 171 18.67 4.30 -18.84
N ASN A 172 17.46 4.83 -18.66
CA ASN A 172 17.06 6.11 -19.25
C ASN A 172 17.92 7.29 -18.74
N ALA A 173 18.31 7.27 -17.46
CA ALA A 173 19.04 8.37 -16.83
C ALA A 173 20.55 8.32 -17.05
N PHE A 174 21.13 7.13 -17.00
CA PHE A 174 22.59 6.95 -16.93
C PHE A 174 23.14 5.97 -17.96
N GLY A 175 22.30 5.33 -18.80
CA GLY A 175 22.71 4.30 -19.74
C GLY A 175 23.21 3.00 -19.09
N VAL A 176 22.90 2.78 -17.79
CA VAL A 176 23.36 1.60 -17.05
C VAL A 176 22.59 0.37 -17.54
N PRO A 177 23.27 -0.68 -18.03
CA PRO A 177 22.61 -1.91 -18.47
C PRO A 177 21.76 -2.55 -17.36
N HIS A 178 20.57 -3.04 -17.71
CA HIS A 178 19.59 -3.62 -16.78
C HIS A 178 20.16 -4.72 -15.89
N TRP A 179 21.03 -5.60 -16.41
CA TRP A 179 21.63 -6.68 -15.64
C TRP A 179 22.58 -6.18 -14.53
N ILE A 180 23.29 -5.03 -14.76
CA ILE A 180 24.14 -4.41 -13.74
C ILE A 180 23.28 -3.90 -12.59
N VAL A 181 22.17 -3.23 -12.91
CA VAL A 181 21.20 -2.77 -11.91
C VAL A 181 20.66 -3.97 -11.12
N GLY A 182 20.35 -5.07 -11.81
CA GLY A 182 19.87 -6.31 -11.18
C GLY A 182 20.86 -6.88 -10.15
N VAL A 183 22.16 -6.94 -10.50
CA VAL A 183 23.21 -7.41 -9.58
C VAL A 183 23.32 -6.50 -8.36
N ILE A 184 23.34 -5.19 -8.56
CA ILE A 184 23.42 -4.21 -7.46
C ILE A 184 22.21 -4.36 -6.53
N MET A 185 21.00 -4.46 -7.08
CA MET A 185 19.77 -4.60 -6.30
C MET A 185 19.75 -5.90 -5.49
N VAL A 186 20.16 -7.02 -6.08
CA VAL A 186 20.27 -8.31 -5.39
C VAL A 186 21.21 -8.20 -4.20
N ILE A 187 22.39 -7.58 -4.37
CA ILE A 187 23.36 -7.40 -3.27
C ILE A 187 22.75 -6.55 -2.13
N ILE A 188 22.17 -5.40 -2.44
CA ILE A 188 21.60 -4.51 -1.44
C ILE A 188 20.42 -5.19 -0.74
N ALA A 189 19.52 -5.84 -1.50
CA ALA A 189 18.41 -6.59 -0.93
C ALA A 189 18.89 -7.70 0.00
N ALA A 190 19.90 -8.49 -0.40
CA ALA A 190 20.48 -9.56 0.42
C ALA A 190 21.00 -9.04 1.76
N ILE A 191 21.66 -7.88 1.78
CA ILE A 191 22.18 -7.25 3.02
C ILE A 191 21.03 -6.91 3.96
N ILE A 192 19.98 -6.24 3.45
CA ILE A 192 18.87 -5.76 4.30
C ILE A 192 18.03 -6.91 4.83
N ILE A 193 17.61 -7.84 3.95
CA ILE A 193 16.75 -8.97 4.35
C ILE A 193 17.48 -9.98 5.24
N SER A 194 18.82 -10.02 5.19
CA SER A 194 19.62 -10.90 6.09
C SER A 194 19.42 -10.55 7.54
N GLY A 195 19.20 -9.27 7.87
CA GLY A 195 18.95 -8.80 9.23
C GLY A 195 17.52 -9.06 9.75
N GLY A 196 16.64 -9.67 8.94
CA GLY A 196 15.27 -10.01 9.32
C GLY A 196 14.37 -8.80 9.56
N LEU A 197 13.19 -9.03 10.16
CA LEU A 197 12.15 -8.01 10.34
C LEU A 197 12.64 -6.74 11.05
N LYS A 198 13.46 -6.86 12.09
CA LYS A 198 13.99 -5.69 12.83
C LYS A 198 14.85 -4.78 11.93
N SER A 199 15.64 -5.36 11.01
CA SER A 199 16.45 -4.62 10.04
C SER A 199 15.54 -3.88 9.03
N ILE A 200 14.52 -4.58 8.55
CA ILE A 200 13.52 -4.04 7.61
C ILE A 200 12.81 -2.84 8.23
N ILE A 201 12.27 -2.98 9.44
CA ILE A 201 11.59 -1.89 10.16
C ILE A 201 12.50 -0.68 10.34
N ARG A 202 13.75 -0.91 10.78
CA ARG A 202 14.73 0.17 10.96
C ARG A 202 15.07 0.88 9.66
N PHE A 203 15.15 0.15 8.56
CA PHE A 203 15.40 0.71 7.23
C PHE A 203 14.20 1.55 6.77
N THR A 204 13.00 0.97 6.77
CA THR A 204 11.79 1.62 6.27
C THR A 204 11.38 2.85 7.08
N SER A 205 11.47 2.80 8.41
CA SER A 205 11.12 3.93 9.28
C SER A 205 12.01 5.17 9.07
N LYS A 206 13.23 5.00 8.55
CA LYS A 206 14.14 6.11 8.21
C LYS A 206 13.97 6.59 6.78
N ILE A 207 13.87 5.66 5.83
CA ILE A 207 13.89 6.01 4.40
C ILE A 207 12.54 6.58 3.94
N VAL A 208 11.41 6.04 4.44
CA VAL A 208 10.07 6.45 3.98
C VAL A 208 9.80 7.95 4.15
N PRO A 209 10.03 8.58 5.31
CA PRO A 209 9.84 10.02 5.43
C PRO A 209 10.72 10.83 4.48
N ILE A 210 11.99 10.43 4.33
CA ILE A 210 12.95 11.12 3.47
C ILE A 210 12.51 11.04 2.00
N MET A 211 12.17 9.86 1.51
CA MET A 211 11.77 9.68 0.11
C MET A 211 10.46 10.43 -0.21
N CYS A 212 9.48 10.42 0.69
CA CYS A 212 8.22 11.15 0.51
C CYS A 212 8.46 12.67 0.46
N LEU A 213 9.26 13.21 1.40
CA LEU A 213 9.58 14.64 1.44
C LEU A 213 10.35 15.11 0.20
N LEU A 214 11.33 14.33 -0.25
CA LEU A 214 12.08 14.62 -1.47
C LEU A 214 11.17 14.64 -2.70
N TYR A 215 10.30 13.63 -2.85
CA TYR A 215 9.38 13.53 -3.98
C TYR A 215 8.39 14.69 -4.01
N LEU A 216 7.78 15.00 -2.87
CA LEU A 216 6.87 16.14 -2.75
C LEU A 216 7.58 17.47 -2.99
N GLY A 217 8.81 17.63 -2.50
CA GLY A 217 9.62 18.83 -2.74
C GLY A 217 9.86 19.08 -4.23
N VAL A 218 10.26 18.03 -4.96
CA VAL A 218 10.44 18.13 -6.42
C VAL A 218 9.11 18.40 -7.13
N THR A 219 8.03 17.75 -6.70
CA THR A 219 6.69 18.02 -7.24
C THR A 219 6.29 19.48 -7.07
N LEU A 220 6.52 20.05 -5.88
CA LEU A 220 6.21 21.47 -5.61
C LEU A 220 6.96 22.42 -6.54
N ILE A 221 8.17 22.08 -6.97
CA ILE A 221 8.91 22.87 -7.97
C ILE A 221 8.18 22.86 -9.30
N VAL A 222 7.77 21.67 -9.80
CA VAL A 222 7.02 21.54 -11.06
C VAL A 222 5.68 22.26 -10.99
N LEU A 223 4.96 22.13 -9.87
CA LEU A 223 3.68 22.83 -9.63
C LEU A 223 3.89 24.37 -9.61
N GLY A 224 4.92 24.83 -8.92
CA GLY A 224 5.23 26.26 -8.81
C GLY A 224 5.51 26.91 -10.16
N VAL A 225 6.31 26.25 -11.00
CA VAL A 225 6.60 26.73 -12.37
C VAL A 225 5.37 26.73 -13.26
N ASN A 226 4.45 25.78 -13.07
CA ASN A 226 3.23 25.63 -13.89
C ASN A 226 1.95 26.06 -13.18
N ILE A 227 2.03 26.91 -12.14
CA ILE A 227 0.91 27.24 -11.26
C ILE A 227 -0.33 27.76 -12.02
N THR A 228 -0.13 28.50 -13.10
CA THR A 228 -1.22 29.03 -13.94
C THR A 228 -1.97 27.96 -14.73
N LYS A 229 -1.34 26.80 -14.99
CA LYS A 229 -1.94 25.68 -15.73
C LYS A 229 -2.72 24.72 -14.81
N ILE A 230 -2.54 24.80 -13.49
CA ILE A 230 -3.15 23.86 -12.52
C ILE A 230 -4.69 23.80 -12.68
N PRO A 231 -5.44 24.92 -12.74
CA PRO A 231 -6.90 24.86 -12.91
C PRO A 231 -7.32 24.16 -14.20
N ALA A 232 -6.58 24.37 -15.30
CA ALA A 232 -6.85 23.73 -16.58
C ALA A 232 -6.63 22.21 -16.52
N VAL A 233 -5.59 21.74 -15.82
CA VAL A 233 -5.31 20.31 -15.64
C VAL A 233 -6.41 19.66 -14.79
N PHE A 234 -6.84 20.27 -13.68
CA PHE A 234 -8.00 19.76 -12.94
C PHE A 234 -9.25 19.70 -13.79
N ALA A 235 -9.55 20.75 -14.58
CA ALA A 235 -10.67 20.74 -15.50
C ALA A 235 -10.55 19.62 -16.54
N LEU A 236 -9.36 19.35 -17.07
CA LEU A 236 -9.08 18.24 -17.98
C LEU A 236 -9.39 16.89 -17.32
N ILE A 237 -8.88 16.65 -16.10
CA ILE A 237 -9.13 15.41 -15.35
C ILE A 237 -10.65 15.18 -15.18
N PHE A 238 -11.39 16.18 -14.70
CA PHE A 238 -12.84 16.05 -14.51
C PHE A 238 -13.59 15.88 -15.82
N LYS A 239 -13.28 16.67 -16.86
CA LYS A 239 -13.95 16.54 -18.17
C LYS A 239 -13.71 15.17 -18.78
N SER A 240 -12.47 14.66 -18.74
CA SER A 240 -12.12 13.34 -19.27
C SER A 240 -12.80 12.22 -18.47
N ALA A 241 -12.89 12.33 -17.14
CA ALA A 241 -13.52 11.32 -16.29
C ALA A 241 -15.02 11.12 -16.57
N PHE A 242 -15.70 12.16 -17.04
CA PHE A 242 -17.16 12.15 -17.29
C PHE A 242 -17.55 12.30 -18.78
N GLY A 243 -16.63 12.03 -19.69
CA GLY A 243 -16.90 12.02 -21.14
C GLY A 243 -17.19 13.40 -21.76
N LYS A 244 -16.78 14.48 -21.10
CA LYS A 244 -17.01 15.86 -21.55
C LYS A 244 -15.82 16.49 -22.25
N ASP A 245 -14.73 15.74 -22.38
CA ASP A 245 -13.54 16.17 -23.10
C ASP A 245 -13.62 15.78 -24.57
N ALA A 246 -13.13 16.64 -25.47
CA ALA A 246 -13.23 16.42 -26.90
C ALA A 246 -12.34 15.26 -27.40
N ILE A 247 -11.21 15.05 -26.76
CA ILE A 247 -10.22 14.02 -27.14
C ILE A 247 -10.49 12.72 -26.40
N PHE A 248 -10.72 12.80 -25.08
CA PHE A 248 -10.77 11.64 -24.18
C PHE A 248 -12.18 11.21 -23.80
N GLY A 249 -13.23 11.87 -24.35
CA GLY A 249 -14.63 11.60 -23.99
C GLY A 249 -15.11 10.19 -24.27
N GLY A 250 -14.54 9.52 -25.29
CA GLY A 250 -14.83 8.12 -25.60
C GLY A 250 -14.20 7.09 -24.65
N MET A 251 -13.30 7.52 -23.76
CA MET A 251 -12.50 6.64 -22.90
C MET A 251 -13.05 6.45 -21.49
N VAL A 252 -14.27 6.88 -21.17
CA VAL A 252 -14.83 6.82 -19.80
C VAL A 252 -14.73 5.42 -19.19
N GLY A 253 -15.05 4.38 -19.97
CA GLY A 253 -14.93 2.99 -19.52
C GLY A 253 -13.49 2.60 -19.17
N SER A 254 -12.53 2.95 -20.02
CA SER A 254 -11.10 2.73 -19.78
C SER A 254 -10.59 3.56 -18.59
N ALA A 255 -11.04 4.81 -18.47
CA ALA A 255 -10.69 5.68 -17.35
C ALA A 255 -11.11 5.06 -16.00
N ILE A 256 -12.34 4.54 -15.92
CA ILE A 256 -12.84 3.83 -14.72
C ILE A 256 -12.00 2.57 -14.46
N ALA A 257 -11.85 1.72 -15.47
CA ALA A 257 -11.16 0.44 -15.31
C ALA A 257 -9.70 0.62 -14.87
N TYR A 258 -8.93 1.42 -15.61
CA TYR A 258 -7.52 1.66 -15.30
C TYR A 258 -7.33 2.52 -14.06
N GLY A 259 -8.20 3.50 -13.79
CA GLY A 259 -8.16 4.28 -12.57
C GLY A 259 -8.35 3.42 -11.31
N ILE A 260 -9.31 2.48 -11.34
CA ILE A 260 -9.53 1.54 -10.23
C ILE A 260 -8.40 0.52 -10.16
N LYS A 261 -8.02 -0.13 -11.26
CA LYS A 261 -6.94 -1.13 -11.31
C LYS A 261 -5.64 -0.56 -10.74
N ARG A 262 -5.21 0.60 -11.20
CA ARG A 262 -3.98 1.25 -10.73
C ARG A 262 -4.13 1.89 -9.35
N GLY A 263 -5.32 2.35 -8.98
CA GLY A 263 -5.63 2.82 -7.63
C GLY A 263 -5.53 1.71 -6.59
N VAL A 264 -6.05 0.52 -6.87
CA VAL A 264 -5.91 -0.68 -6.01
C VAL A 264 -4.46 -1.13 -5.94
N TYR A 265 -3.77 -1.19 -7.10
CA TYR A 265 -2.37 -1.60 -7.16
C TYR A 265 -1.46 -0.69 -6.33
N SER A 266 -1.63 0.65 -6.43
CA SER A 266 -0.82 1.61 -5.69
C SER A 266 -1.14 1.57 -4.19
N SER A 267 -2.42 1.70 -3.84
CA SER A 267 -2.84 1.78 -2.43
C SER A 267 -2.80 0.45 -1.68
N GLU A 268 -2.69 -0.67 -2.38
CA GLU A 268 -2.85 -2.04 -1.83
C GLU A 268 -4.15 -2.27 -1.04
N ALA A 269 -5.11 -1.35 -1.10
CA ALA A 269 -6.36 -1.44 -0.37
C ALA A 269 -7.28 -2.54 -0.93
N GLY A 270 -7.61 -3.52 -0.11
CA GLY A 270 -8.35 -4.71 -0.51
C GLY A 270 -7.49 -5.81 -1.12
N MET A 271 -6.17 -5.63 -1.19
CA MET A 271 -5.22 -6.63 -1.66
C MET A 271 -4.83 -7.61 -0.53
N GLY A 272 -5.00 -7.19 0.73
CA GLY A 272 -4.75 -8.03 1.90
C GLY A 272 -3.26 -8.24 2.24
N THR A 273 -2.37 -7.51 1.60
CA THR A 273 -0.91 -7.57 1.80
C THR A 273 -0.45 -6.69 2.96
N THR A 274 -1.04 -5.50 3.11
CA THR A 274 -0.72 -4.57 4.20
C THR A 274 -1.06 -5.07 5.61
N PRO A 275 -2.09 -5.92 5.82
CA PRO A 275 -2.39 -6.51 7.11
C PRO A 275 -1.22 -7.21 7.80
N GLN A 276 -0.29 -7.82 7.05
CA GLN A 276 0.90 -8.45 7.62
C GLN A 276 1.86 -7.43 8.23
N ALA A 277 2.01 -6.27 7.58
CA ALA A 277 2.83 -5.17 8.10
C ALA A 277 2.15 -4.46 9.27
N ALA A 278 0.84 -4.25 9.19
CA ALA A 278 0.07 -3.57 10.24
C ALA A 278 -0.02 -4.36 11.55
N ALA A 279 -0.01 -5.71 11.48
CA ALA A 279 -0.16 -6.57 12.65
C ALA A 279 0.99 -6.46 13.68
N ILE A 280 2.17 -5.96 13.27
CA ILE A 280 3.35 -5.84 14.16
C ILE A 280 3.20 -4.77 15.24
N ALA A 281 2.27 -3.83 15.08
CA ALA A 281 2.10 -2.72 16.00
C ALA A 281 1.57 -3.16 17.38
N GLY A 282 2.20 -2.63 18.43
CA GLY A 282 1.71 -2.70 19.80
C GLY A 282 0.85 -1.48 20.12
N VAL A 283 -0.47 -1.64 20.09
CA VAL A 283 -1.44 -0.57 20.34
C VAL A 283 -2.48 -1.02 21.36
N SER A 284 -3.17 -0.06 22.00
CA SER A 284 -4.22 -0.36 22.98
C SER A 284 -5.55 -0.82 22.36
N HIS A 285 -5.78 -0.47 21.08
CA HIS A 285 -7.04 -0.80 20.39
C HIS A 285 -6.80 -1.06 18.89
N PRO A 286 -7.35 -2.15 18.28
CA PRO A 286 -7.18 -2.50 16.88
C PRO A 286 -7.54 -1.40 15.89
N ALA A 287 -8.60 -0.63 16.17
CA ALA A 287 -9.06 0.44 15.30
C ALA A 287 -8.02 1.57 15.14
N LYS A 288 -7.11 1.76 16.10
CA LYS A 288 -6.03 2.76 16.00
C LYS A 288 -5.12 2.46 14.82
N VAL A 289 -4.72 1.19 14.64
CA VAL A 289 -3.94 0.76 13.47
C VAL A 289 -4.79 0.84 12.20
N GLY A 290 -6.06 0.44 12.25
CA GLY A 290 -6.97 0.64 11.12
C GLY A 290 -7.00 2.10 10.65
N LEU A 291 -7.08 3.06 11.58
CA LEU A 291 -7.05 4.50 11.28
C LEU A 291 -5.72 4.93 10.64
N THR A 292 -4.59 4.48 11.17
CA THR A 292 -3.27 4.80 10.56
C THR A 292 -3.15 4.23 9.15
N GLN A 293 -3.72 3.05 8.92
CA GLN A 293 -3.68 2.40 7.61
C GLN A 293 -4.66 3.02 6.60
N ALA A 294 -5.77 3.59 7.05
CA ALA A 294 -6.62 4.42 6.20
C ALA A 294 -5.88 5.72 5.77
N LEU A 295 -5.12 6.34 6.70
CA LEU A 295 -4.28 7.50 6.38
C LEU A 295 -3.19 7.16 5.36
N SER A 296 -2.56 5.99 5.45
CA SER A 296 -1.50 5.61 4.52
C SER A 296 -1.99 5.49 3.08
N VAL A 297 -3.28 5.13 2.84
CA VAL A 297 -3.91 5.18 1.51
C VAL A 297 -4.00 6.61 1.00
N TYR A 298 -4.31 7.57 1.86
CA TYR A 298 -4.36 8.98 1.46
C TYR A 298 -2.97 9.53 1.13
N VAL A 299 -1.97 9.18 1.93
CA VAL A 299 -0.57 9.55 1.65
C VAL A 299 -0.11 8.95 0.31
N ASP A 300 -0.40 7.68 0.07
CA ASP A 300 -0.05 6.98 -1.16
C ASP A 300 -0.74 7.61 -2.38
N THR A 301 -2.06 7.58 -2.39
CA THR A 301 -2.80 7.85 -3.63
C THR A 301 -3.25 9.31 -3.75
N LEU A 302 -3.83 9.93 -2.69
CA LEU A 302 -4.26 11.33 -2.80
C LEU A 302 -3.08 12.31 -2.80
N LEU A 303 -1.94 11.94 -2.20
CA LEU A 303 -0.78 12.82 -2.17
C LEU A 303 0.25 12.42 -3.24
N VAL A 304 0.86 11.23 -3.15
CA VAL A 304 1.98 10.85 -4.02
C VAL A 304 1.54 10.55 -5.46
N CYS A 305 0.46 9.78 -5.69
CA CYS A 305 -0.02 9.55 -7.05
C CYS A 305 -0.56 10.83 -7.71
N THR A 306 -1.22 11.71 -6.93
CA THR A 306 -1.68 13.00 -7.44
C THR A 306 -0.49 13.90 -7.83
N ALA A 307 0.57 13.89 -7.04
CA ALA A 307 1.82 14.58 -7.34
C ALA A 307 2.38 14.16 -8.71
N THR A 308 2.48 12.85 -8.93
CA THR A 308 2.92 12.28 -10.23
C THR A 308 1.99 12.68 -11.36
N ALA A 309 0.67 12.51 -11.18
CA ALA A 309 -0.31 12.83 -12.21
C ALA A 309 -0.24 14.31 -12.62
N LEU A 310 -0.14 15.20 -11.64
CA LEU A 310 -0.01 16.64 -11.91
C LEU A 310 1.31 16.97 -12.62
N MET A 311 2.44 16.37 -12.23
CA MET A 311 3.71 16.56 -12.93
C MET A 311 3.58 16.20 -14.41
N ILE A 312 3.07 15.01 -14.71
CA ILE A 312 2.91 14.49 -16.09
C ILE A 312 1.95 15.36 -16.90
N LEU A 313 0.77 15.67 -16.35
CA LEU A 313 -0.28 16.40 -17.07
C LEU A 313 0.08 17.89 -17.27
N LEU A 314 0.71 18.55 -16.31
CA LEU A 314 1.17 19.93 -16.41
C LEU A 314 2.27 20.10 -17.45
N ALA A 315 3.18 19.15 -17.52
CA ALA A 315 4.25 19.14 -18.50
C ALA A 315 3.78 18.72 -19.91
N GLY A 316 2.65 17.99 -19.99
CA GLY A 316 2.15 17.43 -21.25
C GLY A 316 2.97 16.24 -21.76
N THR A 317 3.81 15.62 -20.92
CA THR A 317 4.73 14.55 -21.30
C THR A 317 4.10 13.17 -21.15
N TYR A 318 3.01 12.94 -21.87
CA TYR A 318 2.30 11.66 -21.87
C TYR A 318 1.71 11.37 -23.26
N ASN A 319 1.51 10.08 -23.52
CA ASN A 319 0.82 9.60 -24.72
C ASN A 319 -0.41 8.82 -24.28
N VAL A 320 -1.49 8.89 -25.06
CA VAL A 320 -2.74 8.17 -24.79
C VAL A 320 -3.14 7.38 -26.02
N THR A 321 -3.42 6.09 -25.81
CA THR A 321 -3.93 5.20 -26.84
C THR A 321 -5.30 4.66 -26.45
N ASP A 322 -6.19 4.49 -27.43
CA ASP A 322 -7.48 3.83 -27.22
C ASP A 322 -7.34 2.30 -27.14
N ALA A 323 -8.44 1.61 -26.87
CA ALA A 323 -8.47 0.14 -26.78
C ALA A 323 -8.16 -0.57 -28.12
N ALA A 324 -8.25 0.14 -29.25
CA ALA A 324 -7.90 -0.35 -30.57
C ALA A 324 -6.41 -0.10 -30.92
N GLY A 325 -5.66 0.57 -30.03
CA GLY A 325 -4.26 0.91 -30.25
C GLY A 325 -4.06 2.21 -31.03
N SER A 326 -5.12 3.00 -31.31
CA SER A 326 -5.00 4.27 -32.00
C SER A 326 -4.47 5.34 -31.04
N VAL A 327 -3.49 6.14 -31.50
CA VAL A 327 -2.96 7.25 -30.71
C VAL A 327 -3.93 8.41 -30.71
N LEU A 328 -4.46 8.75 -29.53
CA LEU A 328 -5.38 9.89 -29.32
C LEU A 328 -4.62 11.16 -28.98
N TYR A 329 -3.52 11.03 -28.26
CA TYR A 329 -2.66 12.14 -27.84
C TYR A 329 -1.21 11.69 -27.76
N GLU A 330 -0.30 12.46 -28.34
CA GLU A 330 1.15 12.25 -28.29
C GLU A 330 1.82 13.54 -27.80
N GLY A 331 2.20 13.56 -26.53
CA GLY A 331 2.88 14.69 -25.90
C GLY A 331 4.40 14.47 -25.77
N ILE A 332 4.87 13.22 -25.89
CA ILE A 332 6.29 12.88 -25.85
C ILE A 332 6.56 11.76 -26.86
N SER A 333 7.30 12.10 -27.92
CA SER A 333 7.55 11.16 -29.02
C SER A 333 8.61 10.12 -28.67
N GLY A 334 8.39 8.87 -29.08
CA GLY A 334 9.35 7.78 -28.91
C GLY A 334 9.50 7.25 -27.46
N VAL A 335 8.63 7.69 -26.54
CA VAL A 335 8.65 7.25 -25.13
C VAL A 335 7.42 6.38 -24.84
N ASN A 336 7.66 5.17 -24.40
CA ASN A 336 6.59 4.26 -23.96
C ASN A 336 6.00 4.70 -22.62
N ALA A 337 4.73 4.30 -22.37
CA ALA A 337 4.06 4.53 -21.10
C ALA A 337 4.85 3.88 -19.93
N GLY A 338 5.28 4.70 -18.99
CA GLY A 338 6.10 4.24 -17.89
C GLY A 338 6.83 5.36 -17.18
N VAL A 339 8.01 5.05 -16.63
CA VAL A 339 8.81 6.03 -15.89
C VAL A 339 9.23 7.22 -16.74
N GLY A 340 9.40 7.05 -18.06
CA GLY A 340 9.80 8.10 -18.99
C GLY A 340 8.86 9.31 -19.01
N PHE A 341 7.57 9.12 -18.76
CA PHE A 341 6.61 10.23 -18.67
C PHE A 341 6.94 11.16 -17.50
N THR A 342 7.22 10.60 -16.34
CA THR A 342 7.58 11.38 -15.13
C THR A 342 8.99 11.96 -15.23
N GLN A 343 9.94 11.20 -15.80
CA GLN A 343 11.29 11.69 -16.07
C GLN A 343 11.26 12.89 -17.00
N GLY A 344 10.55 12.79 -18.13
CA GLY A 344 10.37 13.88 -19.08
C GLY A 344 9.64 15.09 -18.47
N ALA A 345 8.65 14.83 -17.59
CA ALA A 345 7.93 15.90 -16.91
C ALA A 345 8.83 16.76 -16.03
N LEU A 346 9.68 16.16 -15.24
CA LEU A 346 10.63 16.89 -14.42
C LEU A 346 11.74 17.54 -15.28
N ASP A 347 12.20 16.85 -16.31
CA ASP A 347 13.26 17.36 -17.18
C ASP A 347 12.80 18.59 -18.00
N SER A 348 11.51 18.70 -18.30
CA SER A 348 10.94 19.88 -18.95
C SER A 348 11.04 21.16 -18.08
N VAL A 349 11.20 21.01 -16.77
CA VAL A 349 11.31 22.12 -15.80
C VAL A 349 12.76 22.30 -15.38
N ILE A 350 13.51 21.22 -15.15
CA ILE A 350 14.90 21.25 -14.70
C ILE A 350 15.73 20.39 -15.68
N HIS A 351 16.13 21.00 -16.79
CA HIS A 351 16.84 20.33 -17.87
C HIS A 351 18.11 19.59 -17.40
N GLY A 352 18.26 18.33 -17.84
CA GLY A 352 19.39 17.47 -17.52
C GLY A 352 19.35 16.88 -16.10
N PHE A 353 18.40 17.28 -15.25
CA PHE A 353 18.27 16.79 -13.88
C PHE A 353 17.05 15.88 -13.67
N GLY A 354 16.04 16.00 -14.53
CA GLY A 354 14.78 15.28 -14.38
C GLY A 354 14.94 13.75 -14.42
N TYR A 355 15.67 13.24 -15.41
CA TYR A 355 15.91 11.80 -15.54
C TYR A 355 16.68 11.21 -14.35
N PRO A 356 17.85 11.75 -13.95
CA PRO A 356 18.59 11.27 -12.79
C PRO A 356 17.79 11.32 -11.49
N MET A 357 17.08 12.42 -11.26
CA MET A 357 16.33 12.61 -10.00
C MET A 357 15.20 11.60 -9.85
N ILE A 358 14.38 11.42 -10.89
CA ILE A 358 13.29 10.43 -10.86
C ILE A 358 13.85 9.00 -10.78
N ALA A 359 15.00 8.69 -11.41
CA ALA A 359 15.63 7.39 -11.29
C ALA A 359 16.04 7.08 -9.84
N VAL A 360 16.64 8.03 -9.14
CA VAL A 360 17.00 7.87 -7.71
C VAL A 360 15.76 7.75 -6.84
N MET A 361 14.73 8.58 -7.05
CA MET A 361 13.49 8.52 -6.28
C MET A 361 12.75 7.20 -6.49
N LEU A 362 12.63 6.75 -7.74
CA LEU A 362 12.00 5.48 -8.04
C LEU A 362 12.80 4.31 -7.45
N ALA A 363 14.14 4.39 -7.45
CA ALA A 363 14.96 3.39 -6.80
C ALA A 363 14.67 3.31 -5.30
N LEU A 364 14.55 4.44 -4.60
CA LEU A 364 14.19 4.45 -3.19
C LEU A 364 12.78 3.88 -2.95
N PHE A 365 11.78 4.33 -3.70
CA PHE A 365 10.39 3.89 -3.58
C PHE A 365 10.25 2.39 -3.84
N SER A 366 10.68 1.95 -5.01
CA SER A 366 10.50 0.55 -5.43
C SER A 366 11.35 -0.41 -4.60
N PHE A 367 12.51 0.03 -4.13
CA PHE A 367 13.34 -0.80 -3.27
C PHE A 367 12.73 -0.98 -1.87
N THR A 368 12.12 0.05 -1.29
CA THR A 368 11.40 -0.09 -0.01
C THR A 368 10.21 -1.05 -0.16
N THR A 369 9.50 -1.01 -1.29
CA THR A 369 8.41 -1.96 -1.59
C THR A 369 8.91 -3.39 -1.68
N LEU A 370 10.05 -3.65 -2.34
CA LEU A 370 10.66 -4.99 -2.38
C LEU A 370 10.94 -5.54 -0.97
N VAL A 371 11.49 -4.70 -0.11
CA VAL A 371 11.77 -5.10 1.29
C VAL A 371 10.47 -5.35 2.07
N GLY A 372 9.43 -4.56 1.81
CA GLY A 372 8.08 -4.78 2.33
C GLY A 372 7.48 -6.11 1.87
N CYS A 373 7.59 -6.43 0.58
CA CYS A 373 7.15 -7.70 -0.01
C CYS A 373 7.83 -8.91 0.63
N PHE A 374 9.12 -8.80 0.98
CA PHE A 374 9.80 -9.86 1.71
C PHE A 374 9.13 -10.15 3.07
N ASN A 375 8.83 -9.11 3.86
CA ASN A 375 8.15 -9.28 5.15
C ASN A 375 6.75 -9.89 5.01
N ILE A 376 5.98 -9.49 3.99
CA ILE A 376 4.66 -10.02 3.68
C ILE A 376 4.78 -11.52 3.39
N SER A 377 5.66 -11.89 2.46
CA SER A 377 5.90 -13.27 2.05
C SER A 377 6.42 -14.15 3.19
N GLU A 378 7.30 -13.61 4.05
CA GLU A 378 7.79 -14.33 5.23
C GLU A 378 6.65 -14.61 6.23
N SER A 379 5.73 -13.66 6.43
CA SER A 379 4.56 -13.84 7.28
C SER A 379 3.61 -14.92 6.76
N ASP A 380 3.43 -14.99 5.45
CA ASP A 380 2.62 -16.03 4.81
C ASP A 380 3.28 -17.42 4.93
N LEU A 381 4.60 -17.50 4.81
CA LEU A 381 5.34 -18.76 5.05
C LEU A 381 5.26 -19.23 6.51
N ILE A 382 5.34 -18.31 7.47
CA ILE A 382 5.15 -18.62 8.89
C ILE A 382 3.73 -19.18 9.13
N TYR A 383 2.72 -18.61 8.46
CA TYR A 383 1.35 -19.11 8.56
C TYR A 383 1.19 -20.50 7.95
N MET A 384 1.73 -20.71 6.74
CA MET A 384 1.58 -21.99 6.00
C MET A 384 2.38 -23.12 6.62
N PHE A 385 3.58 -22.84 7.10
CA PHE A 385 4.55 -23.83 7.58
C PHE A 385 4.96 -23.56 9.03
N LYS A 386 4.31 -24.21 9.98
CA LYS A 386 4.56 -24.04 11.43
C LYS A 386 6.01 -24.21 11.88
N GLY A 387 6.85 -24.90 11.11
CA GLY A 387 8.26 -25.12 11.39
C GLY A 387 9.21 -24.10 10.76
N TYR A 388 8.70 -23.21 9.91
CA TYR A 388 9.53 -22.27 9.14
C TYR A 388 10.34 -21.35 10.05
N SER A 389 9.72 -20.73 11.05
CA SER A 389 10.39 -19.81 11.97
C SER A 389 11.53 -20.46 12.77
N LYS A 390 11.47 -21.78 13.01
CA LYS A 390 12.48 -22.55 13.74
C LYS A 390 13.58 -23.12 12.83
N SER A 391 13.38 -23.13 11.51
CA SER A 391 14.31 -23.72 10.54
C SER A 391 15.18 -22.64 9.88
N LYS A 392 16.42 -22.47 10.34
CA LYS A 392 17.39 -21.57 9.71
C LYS A 392 17.61 -21.91 8.23
N THR A 393 17.64 -23.19 7.87
CA THR A 393 17.79 -23.63 6.47
C THR A 393 16.64 -23.16 5.61
N ALA A 394 15.37 -23.32 6.05
CA ALA A 394 14.20 -22.84 5.32
C ALA A 394 14.23 -21.32 5.13
N GLN A 395 14.62 -20.57 6.16
CA GLN A 395 14.75 -19.12 6.07
C GLN A 395 15.83 -18.69 5.09
N ILE A 396 16.99 -19.36 5.07
CA ILE A 396 18.07 -19.07 4.11
C ILE A 396 17.62 -19.41 2.68
N LEU A 397 17.01 -20.56 2.47
CA LEU A 397 16.51 -20.97 1.17
C LEU A 397 15.48 -19.98 0.62
N PHE A 398 14.55 -19.50 1.46
CA PHE A 398 13.59 -18.49 1.06
C PHE A 398 14.25 -17.14 0.73
N LYS A 399 15.22 -16.70 1.52
CA LYS A 399 15.99 -15.47 1.21
C LYS A 399 16.66 -15.57 -0.16
N ILE A 400 17.31 -16.70 -0.47
CA ILE A 400 17.93 -16.92 -1.78
C ILE A 400 16.87 -16.94 -2.89
N TRP A 401 15.75 -17.67 -2.67
CA TRP A 401 14.64 -17.71 -3.62
C TRP A 401 14.08 -16.32 -3.93
N PHE A 402 13.88 -15.50 -2.91
CA PHE A 402 13.31 -14.15 -3.05
C PHE A 402 14.18 -13.20 -3.90
N LEU A 403 15.49 -13.43 -3.95
CA LEU A 403 16.42 -12.62 -4.75
C LEU A 403 16.32 -12.92 -6.25
N ILE A 404 15.86 -14.11 -6.64
CA ILE A 404 15.79 -14.53 -8.06
C ILE A 404 14.82 -13.65 -8.87
N PRO A 405 13.56 -13.43 -8.44
CA PRO A 405 12.64 -12.54 -9.14
C PRO A 405 13.12 -11.08 -9.24
N ILE A 406 13.95 -10.61 -8.30
CA ILE A 406 14.56 -9.27 -8.38
C ILE A 406 15.45 -9.16 -9.61
N PHE A 407 16.34 -10.13 -9.81
CA PHE A 407 17.22 -10.14 -10.98
C PHE A 407 16.42 -10.33 -12.29
N ILE A 408 15.50 -11.31 -12.32
CA ILE A 408 14.65 -11.57 -13.48
C ILE A 408 13.84 -10.33 -13.84
N GLY A 409 13.25 -9.64 -12.87
CA GLY A 409 12.49 -8.41 -13.08
C GLY A 409 13.31 -7.32 -13.78
N CYS A 410 14.57 -7.12 -13.38
CA CYS A 410 15.42 -6.13 -14.02
C CYS A 410 15.67 -6.41 -15.52
N ILE A 411 15.79 -7.67 -15.92
CA ILE A 411 16.09 -8.05 -17.32
C ILE A 411 14.85 -8.38 -18.15
N SER A 412 13.66 -8.36 -17.54
CA SER A 412 12.38 -8.64 -18.21
C SER A 412 11.86 -7.41 -18.95
N SER A 413 10.95 -7.63 -19.93
CA SER A 413 10.21 -6.53 -20.54
C SER A 413 9.23 -5.92 -19.54
N THR A 414 8.98 -4.61 -19.66
CA THR A 414 8.03 -3.87 -18.84
C THR A 414 6.62 -4.47 -18.91
N GLU A 415 6.20 -4.90 -20.11
CA GLU A 415 4.91 -5.57 -20.31
C GLU A 415 4.78 -6.85 -19.49
N PHE A 416 5.79 -7.73 -19.54
CA PHE A 416 5.82 -8.97 -18.78
C PHE A 416 5.82 -8.70 -17.27
N ALA A 417 6.61 -7.73 -16.81
CA ALA A 417 6.69 -7.38 -15.41
C ALA A 417 5.34 -6.88 -14.86
N TRP A 418 4.62 -6.03 -15.61
CA TRP A 418 3.28 -5.56 -15.23
C TRP A 418 2.24 -6.67 -15.27
N LEU A 419 2.29 -7.54 -16.25
CA LEU A 419 1.38 -8.69 -16.36
C LEU A 419 1.50 -9.62 -15.12
N CYS A 420 2.72 -9.91 -14.70
CA CYS A 420 2.98 -10.67 -13.47
C CYS A 420 2.37 -10.00 -12.23
N ALA A 421 2.62 -8.70 -12.06
CA ALA A 421 2.08 -7.95 -10.93
C ALA A 421 0.56 -7.86 -10.92
N ASP A 422 -0.06 -7.67 -12.08
CA ASP A 422 -1.51 -7.61 -12.21
C ASP A 422 -2.15 -8.96 -11.82
N ILE A 423 -1.58 -10.09 -12.24
CA ILE A 423 -2.06 -11.43 -11.85
C ILE A 423 -1.96 -11.62 -10.34
N GLY A 424 -0.80 -11.33 -9.75
CA GLY A 424 -0.59 -11.49 -8.31
C GLY A 424 -1.55 -10.63 -7.48
N THR A 425 -1.69 -9.36 -7.86
CA THR A 425 -2.60 -8.40 -7.23
C THR A 425 -4.05 -8.85 -7.35
N GLY A 426 -4.50 -9.20 -8.56
CA GLY A 426 -5.88 -9.63 -8.80
C GLY A 426 -6.26 -10.88 -8.01
N ALA A 427 -5.37 -11.88 -7.97
CA ALA A 427 -5.59 -13.11 -7.18
C ALA A 427 -5.73 -12.83 -5.68
N SER A 428 -4.86 -11.97 -5.13
CA SER A 428 -4.91 -11.57 -3.72
C SER A 428 -6.18 -10.77 -3.39
N CYS A 429 -6.60 -9.86 -4.28
CA CYS A 429 -7.81 -9.05 -4.11
C CYS A 429 -9.08 -9.89 -4.01
N TRP A 430 -9.25 -10.89 -4.86
CA TRP A 430 -10.44 -11.76 -4.83
C TRP A 430 -10.64 -12.41 -3.47
N VAL A 431 -9.59 -13.00 -2.91
CA VAL A 431 -9.68 -13.69 -1.62
C VAL A 431 -9.95 -12.70 -0.48
N THR A 432 -9.24 -11.58 -0.47
CA THR A 432 -9.34 -10.57 0.59
C THR A 432 -10.71 -9.89 0.60
N LEU A 433 -11.18 -9.41 -0.55
CA LEU A 433 -12.45 -8.69 -0.63
C LEU A 433 -13.63 -9.58 -0.21
N ILE A 434 -13.62 -10.86 -0.63
CA ILE A 434 -14.63 -11.83 -0.17
C ILE A 434 -14.57 -11.99 1.35
N ALA A 435 -13.38 -12.22 1.93
CA ALA A 435 -13.23 -12.40 3.37
C ALA A 435 -13.71 -11.17 4.16
N VAL A 436 -13.32 -9.98 3.72
CA VAL A 436 -13.66 -8.73 4.40
C VAL A 436 -15.17 -8.44 4.36
N ILE A 437 -15.88 -8.81 3.29
CA ILE A 437 -17.35 -8.69 3.23
C ILE A 437 -17.99 -9.49 4.38
N PHE A 438 -17.62 -10.76 4.54
CA PHE A 438 -18.19 -11.61 5.58
C PHE A 438 -17.79 -11.17 7.00
N MET A 439 -16.66 -10.46 7.14
CA MET A 439 -16.19 -9.98 8.44
C MET A 439 -16.66 -8.56 8.79
N PHE A 440 -17.49 -7.94 7.98
CA PHE A 440 -18.07 -6.62 8.25
C PHE A 440 -18.69 -6.49 9.66
N PRO A 441 -19.47 -7.46 10.17
CA PRO A 441 -20.05 -7.37 11.52
C PRO A 441 -18.99 -7.25 12.63
N ILE A 442 -17.85 -7.92 12.47
CA ILE A 442 -16.74 -7.89 13.44
C ILE A 442 -16.09 -6.50 13.44
N VAL A 443 -15.73 -5.98 12.25
CA VAL A 443 -15.13 -4.65 12.15
C VAL A 443 -16.06 -3.57 12.70
N ARG A 444 -17.36 -3.67 12.42
CA ARG A 444 -18.37 -2.74 12.95
C ARG A 444 -18.45 -2.76 14.48
N LYS A 445 -18.35 -3.93 15.11
CA LYS A 445 -18.32 -4.05 16.58
C LYS A 445 -17.06 -3.40 17.14
N VAL A 446 -15.89 -3.67 16.58
CA VAL A 446 -14.63 -3.07 16.99
C VAL A 446 -14.65 -1.55 16.83
N TRP A 447 -15.19 -1.05 15.71
CA TRP A 447 -15.34 0.38 15.48
C TRP A 447 -16.28 1.05 16.49
N ASN A 448 -17.43 0.43 16.75
CA ASN A 448 -18.40 0.97 17.70
C ASN A 448 -17.85 1.04 19.14
N ASP A 449 -17.05 0.04 19.53
CA ASP A 449 -16.36 0.06 20.83
C ASP A 449 -15.36 1.20 20.91
N TYR A 450 -14.52 1.33 19.89
CA TYR A 450 -13.56 2.43 19.76
C TYR A 450 -14.25 3.81 19.80
N GLU A 451 -15.26 4.00 18.95
CA GLU A 451 -15.97 5.29 18.82
C GLU A 451 -16.67 5.67 20.13
N LYS A 452 -17.22 4.70 20.86
CA LYS A 452 -17.86 4.93 22.17
C LYS A 452 -16.84 5.40 23.20
N GLN A 453 -15.76 4.65 23.41
CA GLN A 453 -14.72 5.00 24.37
C GLN A 453 -14.07 6.36 24.04
N PHE A 454 -13.80 6.62 22.76
CA PHE A 454 -13.24 7.88 22.31
C PHE A 454 -14.18 9.08 22.57
N LYS A 455 -15.49 8.93 22.34
CA LYS A 455 -16.49 9.98 22.64
C LYS A 455 -16.66 10.22 24.13
N ASP A 456 -16.44 9.21 24.95
CA ASP A 456 -16.46 9.31 26.41
C ASP A 456 -15.16 9.97 26.95
N GLY A 457 -14.26 10.45 26.09
CA GLY A 457 -13.00 11.11 26.44
C GLY A 457 -11.93 10.17 27.00
N LYS A 458 -12.09 8.86 26.82
CA LYS A 458 -11.13 7.84 27.27
C LYS A 458 -10.14 7.51 26.17
N ASP A 459 -8.94 7.06 26.56
CA ASP A 459 -8.06 6.37 25.61
C ASP A 459 -8.60 4.95 25.38
N PRO A 460 -9.02 4.60 24.12
CA PRO A 460 -9.67 3.32 23.88
C PRO A 460 -8.76 2.12 24.14
N ILE A 461 -9.24 1.18 24.96
CA ILE A 461 -8.61 -0.11 25.24
C ILE A 461 -9.56 -1.22 24.77
N PHE A 462 -9.06 -2.13 23.96
CA PHE A 462 -9.86 -3.20 23.38
C PHE A 462 -9.89 -4.44 24.26
N ARG A 463 -11.10 -4.90 24.57
CA ARG A 463 -11.37 -6.18 25.21
C ARG A 463 -12.32 -6.99 24.33
N PRO A 464 -11.89 -8.14 23.78
CA PRO A 464 -12.72 -8.96 22.89
C PRO A 464 -14.06 -9.34 23.48
N ASP A 465 -14.11 -9.62 24.77
CA ASP A 465 -15.31 -10.05 25.50
C ASP A 465 -16.40 -8.98 25.48
N ASN A 466 -16.03 -7.69 25.60
CA ASN A 466 -16.98 -6.57 25.52
C ASN A 466 -17.68 -6.48 24.16
N CYS A 467 -17.02 -6.97 23.11
CA CYS A 467 -17.53 -6.98 21.74
C CYS A 467 -18.15 -8.32 21.35
N GLY A 468 -18.05 -9.36 22.19
CA GLY A 468 -18.44 -10.74 21.86
C GLY A 468 -17.65 -11.28 20.66
N ILE A 469 -16.33 -11.01 20.61
CA ILE A 469 -15.41 -11.47 19.56
C ILE A 469 -14.63 -12.65 20.10
N LYS A 470 -14.68 -13.79 19.38
CA LYS A 470 -14.01 -15.02 19.76
C LYS A 470 -12.63 -15.14 19.08
N ASN A 471 -11.77 -15.98 19.63
CA ASN A 471 -10.44 -16.32 19.09
C ASN A 471 -9.46 -15.11 19.00
N ALA A 472 -9.66 -14.12 19.84
CA ALA A 472 -8.81 -12.92 19.94
C ALA A 472 -8.11 -12.81 21.31
N ASP A 473 -7.71 -13.95 21.89
CA ASP A 473 -7.32 -14.11 23.30
C ASP A 473 -6.09 -13.27 23.69
N LEU A 474 -5.18 -13.03 22.75
CA LEU A 474 -3.98 -12.20 22.95
C LEU A 474 -4.33 -10.78 23.44
N TRP A 475 -5.52 -10.27 23.10
CA TRP A 475 -5.94 -8.94 23.48
C TRP A 475 -6.27 -8.81 24.97
N ASN A 476 -6.60 -9.89 25.66
CA ASN A 476 -6.78 -9.86 27.12
C ASN A 476 -5.46 -9.59 27.83
N GLU A 477 -4.35 -10.16 27.34
CA GLU A 477 -3.00 -9.89 27.86
C GLU A 477 -2.60 -8.44 27.58
N ILE A 478 -2.77 -7.99 26.31
CA ILE A 478 -2.45 -6.62 25.88
C ILE A 478 -3.24 -5.59 26.71
N ALA A 479 -4.55 -5.78 26.90
CA ALA A 479 -5.39 -4.87 27.67
C ALA A 479 -4.94 -4.76 29.13
N ASN A 480 -4.57 -5.88 29.76
CA ASN A 480 -4.08 -5.88 31.12
C ASN A 480 -2.73 -5.14 31.26
N GLU A 481 -1.84 -5.27 30.28
CA GLU A 481 -0.57 -4.52 30.25
C GLU A 481 -0.80 -3.01 30.13
N TYR A 482 -1.72 -2.58 29.26
CA TYR A 482 -2.07 -1.18 29.09
C TYR A 482 -2.71 -0.57 30.35
N GLU A 483 -3.67 -1.26 30.97
CA GLU A 483 -4.31 -0.80 32.21
C GLU A 483 -3.32 -0.71 33.38
N LYS A 484 -2.37 -1.64 33.48
CA LYS A 484 -1.32 -1.59 34.48
C LYS A 484 -0.44 -0.35 34.32
N LYS A 485 -0.02 -0.04 33.09
CA LYS A 485 0.79 1.15 32.80
C LYS A 485 0.05 2.45 33.11
N LEU A 486 -1.24 2.54 32.74
CA LEU A 486 -2.04 3.73 33.05
C LEU A 486 -2.11 3.97 34.57
N LYS A 487 -2.27 2.90 35.36
CA LYS A 487 -2.25 3.02 36.83
C LYS A 487 -0.89 3.48 37.34
N GLU A 488 0.22 2.93 36.82
CA GLU A 488 1.56 3.33 37.19
C GLU A 488 1.90 4.78 36.77
N GLU A 489 1.29 5.30 35.73
CA GLU A 489 1.43 6.72 35.32
C GLU A 489 0.61 7.63 36.22
N ASP A 490 -0.61 7.28 36.60
CA ASP A 490 -1.45 8.00 37.54
C ASP A 490 -0.81 8.06 38.94
N ASP A 491 -0.21 6.96 39.39
CA ASP A 491 0.48 6.90 40.67
C ASP A 491 1.79 7.74 40.71
N ARG A 492 2.36 8.05 39.55
CA ARG A 492 3.56 8.93 39.43
C ARG A 492 3.25 10.41 39.38
N ILE A 493 1.99 10.82 39.22
CA ILE A 493 1.60 12.22 39.30
C ILE A 493 1.72 12.64 40.77
N PRO A 494 2.64 13.55 41.13
CA PRO A 494 2.82 13.95 42.51
C PRO A 494 1.50 14.59 43.06
N ILE A 495 1.10 14.23 44.26
CA ILE A 495 -0.13 14.70 44.93
C ILE A 495 -0.25 16.23 44.86
N TRP A 496 0.87 16.98 44.91
CA TRP A 496 0.86 18.45 44.78
C TRP A 496 0.39 18.92 43.39
N TYR A 497 0.59 18.15 42.32
CA TYR A 497 0.16 18.51 40.96
C TYR A 497 -1.37 18.31 40.81
N ALA A 498 -1.91 17.28 41.44
CA ALA A 498 -3.37 17.07 41.52
C ALA A 498 -4.05 18.19 42.32
N VAL A 499 -3.40 18.69 43.37
CA VAL A 499 -3.88 19.83 44.19
C VAL A 499 -3.85 21.14 43.40
N VAL A 500 -2.86 21.35 42.55
CA VAL A 500 -2.78 22.57 41.69
C VAL A 500 -3.89 22.55 40.61
N LEU A 501 -4.25 21.38 40.06
CA LEU A 501 -5.33 21.24 39.09
C LEU A 501 -6.74 21.39 39.72
N LEU A 502 -6.87 21.15 41.02
CA LEU A 502 -8.12 21.33 41.76
C LEU A 502 -8.32 22.75 42.29
N LEU A 503 -7.28 23.57 42.32
CA LEU A 503 -7.30 24.93 42.84
C LEU A 503 -7.21 26.02 41.75
N GLY A 504 -7.08 25.69 40.49
CA GLY A 504 -7.09 26.56 39.30
C GLY A 504 -8.29 26.30 38.41
#